data_013019d1cffcfb10693a52a64a63dd82
#
_entry.id   013019d1cffcfb10693a52a64a63dd82
#
_cell.length_a   1.000
_cell.length_b   1.000
_cell.length_c   1.000
_cell.angle_alpha   90.00
_cell.angle_beta   90.00
_cell.angle_gamma   90.00
#
_symmetry.space_group_name_H-M   'P 1'
#
loop_
_entity.id
_entity.type
_entity.pdbx_description
1 polymer ?
#
loop_
_entity_poly.entity_id
_entity_poly.type
_entity_poly.pdbx_seq_one_letter_code
_entity_poly.pdbx_strand_id
1 'polypeptide(L)'
;MLRLKTIIGILFMLVSVGTHAQSIDTLFRHVPQEELPMLELNARLDMLDLFNSQMAAKGENIFGGSSVMVKKTTNHLVIDLSDVSRWEMMRLPFGDTYRCVCIHSLTSALPSSRWRVYDANWKLVNDIVLPNFSAENFFVPADDVRSEQLEKLKELSAYSHYTLSWEDEREGSAPVLKVALSFPSLGKDLDDVAGKCLHPLFYKWNGSAFEKSHAE
;
A
#
# COMPACT_ATOMS: atom_id res chain seq x y z
N MET A 1 6.25 -32.65 52.30
CA MET A 1 7.03 -31.69 51.46
C MET A 1 6.89 -31.89 49.95
N LEU A 2 6.05 -32.82 49.47
CA LEU A 2 5.90 -33.15 48.04
C LEU A 2 4.74 -32.41 47.31
N ARG A 3 3.82 -31.80 48.07
CA ARG A 3 2.63 -31.13 47.45
C ARG A 3 2.79 -29.65 47.15
N LEU A 4 3.83 -29.00 47.60
CA LEU A 4 4.06 -27.55 47.35
C LEU A 4 4.82 -27.30 46.04
N LYS A 5 5.62 -28.27 45.56
CA LYS A 5 6.38 -28.14 44.31
C LYS A 5 5.52 -28.32 43.02
N THR A 6 4.38 -29.00 43.15
CA THR A 6 3.46 -29.25 42.04
C THR A 6 2.56 -28.05 41.75
N ILE A 7 2.27 -27.22 42.73
CA ILE A 7 1.41 -26.01 42.56
C ILE A 7 2.18 -24.86 41.88
N ILE A 8 3.49 -24.74 42.11
CA ILE A 8 4.33 -23.69 41.50
C ILE A 8 4.55 -23.97 39.99
N GLY A 9 4.52 -25.26 39.53
CA GLY A 9 4.68 -25.62 38.14
C GLY A 9 3.45 -25.31 37.28
N ILE A 10 2.25 -25.23 37.87
CA ILE A 10 0.99 -24.98 37.15
C ILE A 10 0.71 -23.48 36.98
N LEU A 11 1.29 -22.64 37.80
CA LEU A 11 1.09 -21.18 37.73
C LEU A 11 1.95 -20.49 36.65
N PHE A 12 2.95 -21.20 36.09
CA PHE A 12 3.81 -20.67 35.02
C PHE A 12 3.34 -20.97 33.60
N MET A 13 2.22 -21.68 33.43
CA MET A 13 1.72 -22.13 32.11
C MET A 13 0.54 -21.31 31.55
N LEU A 14 0.20 -20.16 32.15
CA LEU A 14 -0.98 -19.37 31.75
C LEU A 14 -0.68 -17.90 31.38
N VAL A 15 0.53 -17.61 30.94
CA VAL A 15 0.78 -16.33 30.27
C VAL A 15 1.19 -16.60 28.82
N SER A 16 0.30 -17.25 28.09
CA SER A 16 0.25 -17.02 26.66
C SER A 16 -0.35 -15.63 26.47
N VAL A 17 0.50 -14.60 26.51
CA VAL A 17 0.14 -13.30 25.99
C VAL A 17 -0.10 -13.50 24.49
N GLY A 18 -1.35 -13.80 24.16
CA GLY A 18 -1.80 -13.73 22.79
C GLY A 18 -1.52 -12.30 22.33
N THR A 19 -0.52 -12.12 21.52
CA THR A 19 -0.35 -10.88 20.74
C THR A 19 -1.54 -10.79 19.81
N HIS A 20 -2.65 -10.26 20.29
CA HIS A 20 -3.78 -9.94 19.44
C HIS A 20 -3.27 -8.92 18.43
N ALA A 21 -3.12 -9.36 17.19
CA ALA A 21 -2.80 -8.46 16.10
C ALA A 21 -3.85 -7.32 16.12
N GLN A 22 -3.40 -6.09 16.27
CA GLN A 22 -4.30 -4.94 16.28
C GLN A 22 -5.14 -4.94 15.00
N SER A 23 -6.43 -4.62 15.11
CA SER A 23 -7.29 -4.50 13.93
C SER A 23 -6.86 -3.34 13.03
N ILE A 24 -7.24 -3.39 11.76
CA ILE A 24 -6.99 -2.28 10.82
C ILE A 24 -7.62 -0.98 11.32
N ASP A 25 -8.77 -1.06 11.98
CA ASP A 25 -9.47 0.08 12.59
C ASP A 25 -8.62 0.70 13.71
N THR A 26 -8.06 -0.14 14.60
CA THR A 26 -7.18 0.31 15.67
C THR A 26 -5.93 0.97 15.10
N LEU A 27 -5.33 0.38 14.09
CA LEU A 27 -4.17 0.95 13.41
C LEU A 27 -4.50 2.32 12.82
N PHE A 28 -5.60 2.43 12.09
CA PHE A 28 -5.99 3.69 11.44
C PHE A 28 -6.30 4.81 12.45
N ARG A 29 -6.90 4.48 13.59
CA ARG A 29 -7.13 5.44 14.69
C ARG A 29 -5.84 6.06 15.22
N HIS A 30 -4.73 5.31 15.20
CA HIS A 30 -3.44 5.71 15.75
C HIS A 30 -2.43 6.16 14.69
N VAL A 31 -2.83 6.28 13.42
CA VAL A 31 -1.94 6.85 12.38
C VAL A 31 -1.42 8.22 12.82
N PRO A 32 -0.10 8.44 12.81
CA PRO A 32 0.47 9.74 13.15
C PRO A 32 -0.08 10.85 12.25
N GLN A 33 -0.28 12.04 12.81
CA GLN A 33 -0.81 13.17 12.04
C GLN A 33 0.11 13.57 10.88
N GLU A 34 1.42 13.34 11.04
CA GLU A 34 2.44 13.60 10.01
C GLU A 34 2.32 12.64 8.81
N GLU A 35 1.70 11.47 9.00
CA GLU A 35 1.43 10.52 7.93
C GLU A 35 0.16 10.89 7.15
N LEU A 36 -0.85 11.42 7.83
CA LEU A 36 -2.12 11.87 7.22
C LEU A 36 -2.41 13.34 7.56
N PRO A 37 -1.56 14.28 7.13
CA PRO A 37 -1.70 15.69 7.52
C PRO A 37 -2.99 16.34 6.99
N MET A 38 -3.59 15.79 5.93
CA MET A 38 -4.85 16.30 5.36
C MET A 38 -6.10 15.91 6.16
N LEU A 39 -6.03 14.88 7.01
CA LEU A 39 -7.16 14.35 7.76
C LEU A 39 -6.91 14.45 9.26
N GLU A 40 -7.70 15.26 9.94
CA GLU A 40 -7.71 15.32 11.39
C GLU A 40 -8.28 14.03 12.01
N LEU A 41 -7.94 13.80 13.27
CA LEU A 41 -8.37 12.60 13.99
C LEU A 41 -9.88 12.41 13.97
N ASN A 42 -10.65 13.47 14.22
CA ASN A 42 -12.13 13.37 14.25
C ASN A 42 -12.68 12.94 12.89
N ALA A 43 -12.21 13.52 11.79
CA ALA A 43 -12.62 13.11 10.44
C ALA A 43 -12.30 11.64 10.17
N ARG A 44 -11.14 11.15 10.64
CA ARG A 44 -10.75 9.72 10.53
C ARG A 44 -11.67 8.80 11.33
N LEU A 45 -12.06 9.20 12.54
CA LEU A 45 -12.96 8.43 13.39
C LEU A 45 -14.36 8.36 12.77
N ASP A 46 -14.88 9.49 12.31
CA ASP A 46 -16.19 9.57 11.64
C ASP A 46 -16.22 8.71 10.37
N MET A 47 -15.15 8.76 9.55
CA MET A 47 -15.02 7.90 8.36
C MET A 47 -15.05 6.41 8.70
N LEU A 48 -14.37 5.98 9.78
CA LEU A 48 -14.41 4.59 10.25
C LEU A 48 -15.82 4.16 10.66
N ASP A 49 -16.49 4.99 11.43
CA ASP A 49 -17.83 4.70 11.95
C ASP A 49 -18.87 4.65 10.81
N LEU A 50 -18.75 5.55 9.83
CA LEU A 50 -19.59 5.53 8.63
C LEU A 50 -19.32 4.28 7.79
N PHE A 51 -18.05 3.93 7.55
CA PHE A 51 -17.69 2.73 6.77
C PHE A 51 -18.20 1.46 7.43
N ASN A 52 -18.01 1.33 8.75
CA ASN A 52 -18.49 0.19 9.52
C ASN A 52 -20.03 0.07 9.53
N SER A 53 -20.72 1.19 9.41
CA SER A 53 -22.18 1.27 9.29
C SER A 53 -22.67 1.09 7.84
N GLN A 54 -21.78 0.75 6.89
CA GLN A 54 -22.10 0.60 5.45
C GLN A 54 -22.67 1.89 4.82
N MET A 55 -22.26 3.03 5.35
CA MET A 55 -22.61 4.34 4.83
C MET A 55 -21.47 4.92 4.00
N ALA A 56 -21.76 5.97 3.21
CA ALA A 56 -20.72 6.68 2.47
C ALA A 56 -19.72 7.33 3.45
N ALA A 57 -18.52 6.77 3.55
CA ALA A 57 -17.49 7.17 4.51
C ALA A 57 -16.72 8.40 4.02
N LYS A 58 -17.35 9.57 4.11
CA LYS A 58 -16.80 10.86 3.73
C LYS A 58 -16.35 11.63 4.96
N GLY A 59 -15.23 12.34 4.85
CA GLY A 59 -14.72 13.27 5.85
C GLY A 59 -14.26 14.56 5.16
N GLU A 60 -14.38 15.69 5.85
CA GLU A 60 -13.80 16.95 5.40
C GLU A 60 -12.28 16.95 5.68
N ASN A 61 -11.48 17.37 4.70
CA ASN A 61 -10.05 17.57 4.90
C ASN A 61 -9.73 19.02 5.29
N ILE A 62 -8.52 19.27 5.80
CA ILE A 62 -8.11 20.60 6.29
C ILE A 62 -8.17 21.71 5.24
N PHE A 63 -8.32 21.39 3.95
CA PHE A 63 -8.47 22.36 2.86
C PHE A 63 -9.93 22.63 2.50
N GLY A 64 -10.89 22.10 3.28
CA GLY A 64 -12.33 22.21 3.01
C GLY A 64 -12.83 21.31 1.88
N GLY A 65 -11.98 20.39 1.37
CA GLY A 65 -12.37 19.39 0.39
C GLY A 65 -12.87 18.10 1.06
N SER A 66 -13.41 17.19 0.26
CA SER A 66 -13.91 15.90 0.73
C SER A 66 -12.87 14.80 0.52
N SER A 67 -12.60 14.02 1.56
CA SER A 67 -11.89 12.75 1.48
C SER A 67 -12.88 11.59 1.65
N VAL A 68 -12.59 10.44 1.04
CA VAL A 68 -13.51 9.28 1.06
C VAL A 68 -12.73 8.01 1.36
N MET A 69 -13.14 7.26 2.37
CA MET A 69 -12.64 5.89 2.57
C MET A 69 -13.34 4.97 1.56
N VAL A 70 -12.60 4.49 0.57
CA VAL A 70 -13.14 3.72 -0.55
C VAL A 70 -12.99 2.22 -0.36
N LYS A 71 -12.08 1.79 0.52
CA LYS A 71 -11.85 0.37 0.81
C LYS A 71 -11.40 0.17 2.24
N LYS A 72 -11.90 -0.89 2.86
CA LYS A 72 -11.39 -1.41 4.13
C LYS A 72 -11.61 -2.92 4.18
N THR A 73 -10.52 -3.66 4.38
CA THR A 73 -10.51 -5.11 4.63
C THR A 73 -9.82 -5.40 5.98
N THR A 74 -9.53 -6.64 6.27
CA THR A 74 -8.77 -7.03 7.47
C THR A 74 -7.36 -6.45 7.49
N ASN A 75 -6.72 -6.26 6.31
CA ASN A 75 -5.32 -5.83 6.22
C ASN A 75 -5.10 -4.60 5.35
N HIS A 76 -6.08 -4.17 4.56
CA HIS A 76 -5.94 -3.09 3.59
C HIS A 76 -6.98 -2.00 3.81
N LEU A 77 -6.55 -0.74 3.80
CA LEU A 77 -7.40 0.44 3.89
C LEU A 77 -6.97 1.46 2.84
N VAL A 78 -7.94 2.04 2.13
CA VAL A 78 -7.71 3.02 1.05
C VAL A 78 -8.59 4.24 1.26
N ILE A 79 -7.98 5.41 1.16
CA ILE A 79 -8.65 6.71 1.23
C ILE A 79 -8.26 7.54 0.01
N ASP A 80 -9.25 7.99 -0.74
CA ASP A 80 -9.09 9.10 -1.66
C ASP A 80 -9.09 10.39 -0.83
N LEU A 81 -7.92 11.00 -0.67
CA LEU A 81 -7.73 12.22 0.11
C LEU A 81 -8.27 13.45 -0.63
N SER A 82 -8.25 13.39 -1.96
CA SER A 82 -8.80 14.38 -2.88
C SER A 82 -8.99 13.73 -4.26
N ASP A 83 -9.46 14.49 -5.25
CA ASP A 83 -9.59 14.03 -6.64
C ASP A 83 -8.25 13.61 -7.28
N VAL A 84 -7.13 14.07 -6.72
CA VAL A 84 -5.78 13.86 -7.27
C VAL A 84 -4.81 13.22 -6.28
N SER A 85 -5.26 12.77 -5.13
CA SER A 85 -4.38 12.15 -4.15
C SER A 85 -5.07 11.02 -3.39
N ARG A 86 -4.33 9.93 -3.19
CA ARG A 86 -4.77 8.71 -2.51
C ARG A 86 -3.77 8.29 -1.46
N TRP A 87 -4.27 7.75 -0.38
CA TRP A 87 -3.48 7.09 0.65
C TRP A 87 -3.96 5.65 0.84
N GLU A 88 -3.01 4.74 0.88
CA GLU A 88 -3.26 3.32 1.11
C GLU A 88 -2.43 2.83 2.28
N MET A 89 -3.01 2.00 3.13
CA MET A 89 -2.31 1.31 4.21
C MET A 89 -2.53 -0.20 4.08
N MET A 90 -1.44 -0.94 4.01
CA MET A 90 -1.43 -2.41 4.06
C MET A 90 -0.73 -2.89 5.31
N ARG A 91 -1.38 -3.77 6.07
CA ARG A 91 -0.77 -4.50 7.17
C ARG A 91 -0.13 -5.78 6.64
N LEU A 92 1.20 -5.84 6.60
CA LEU A 92 1.96 -7.00 6.17
C LEU A 92 2.38 -7.86 7.36
N PRO A 93 2.15 -9.17 7.36
CA PRO A 93 2.74 -10.07 8.35
C PRO A 93 4.28 -10.02 8.23
N PHE A 94 4.99 -9.96 9.37
CA PHE A 94 6.44 -9.85 9.43
C PHE A 94 6.96 -10.60 10.67
N GLY A 95 7.41 -11.85 10.49
CA GLY A 95 7.72 -12.75 11.60
C GLY A 95 6.51 -12.92 12.54
N ASP A 96 6.74 -12.76 13.84
CA ASP A 96 5.69 -12.85 14.87
C ASP A 96 4.89 -11.54 15.05
N THR A 97 5.10 -10.54 14.21
CA THR A 97 4.48 -9.23 14.26
C THR A 97 3.96 -8.81 12.88
N TYR A 98 3.84 -7.51 12.63
CA TYR A 98 3.45 -6.95 11.33
C TYR A 98 4.16 -5.62 11.08
N ARG A 99 4.08 -5.17 9.83
CA ARG A 99 4.44 -3.81 9.39
C ARG A 99 3.24 -3.15 8.76
N CYS A 100 3.10 -1.85 8.99
CA CYS A 100 2.16 -1.01 8.28
C CYS A 100 2.90 -0.33 7.13
N VAL A 101 2.52 -0.67 5.91
CA VAL A 101 3.08 -0.06 4.72
C VAL A 101 2.09 0.97 4.20
N CYS A 102 2.52 2.23 4.18
CA CYS A 102 1.72 3.36 3.72
C CYS A 102 2.22 3.84 2.37
N ILE A 103 1.30 3.99 1.42
CA ILE A 103 1.56 4.52 0.08
C ILE A 103 0.75 5.80 -0.08
N HIS A 104 1.42 6.91 -0.39
CA HIS A 104 0.80 8.14 -0.84
C HIS A 104 0.97 8.27 -2.34
N SER A 105 -0.11 8.34 -3.08
CA SER A 105 -0.10 8.46 -4.53
C SER A 105 -0.73 9.78 -4.97
N LEU A 106 -0.06 10.45 -5.91
CA LEU A 106 -0.65 11.49 -6.73
C LEU A 106 -1.17 10.85 -8.01
N THR A 107 -2.40 11.18 -8.41
CA THR A 107 -3.09 10.65 -9.59
C THR A 107 -3.30 11.73 -10.66
N SER A 108 -2.58 12.85 -10.57
CA SER A 108 -2.65 13.98 -11.48
C SER A 108 -1.93 13.70 -12.82
N ALA A 109 -1.63 14.74 -13.59
CA ALA A 109 -0.99 14.64 -14.91
C ALA A 109 0.36 13.90 -14.92
N LEU A 110 1.05 13.79 -13.80
CA LEU A 110 2.24 12.97 -13.61
C LEU A 110 2.06 12.11 -12.35
N PRO A 111 1.44 10.92 -12.47
CA PRO A 111 1.21 10.03 -11.35
C PRO A 111 2.53 9.59 -10.70
N SER A 112 2.56 9.59 -9.38
CA SER A 112 3.73 9.18 -8.60
C SER A 112 3.32 8.69 -7.22
N SER A 113 4.14 7.85 -6.59
CA SER A 113 3.86 7.35 -5.25
C SER A 113 5.06 7.53 -4.32
N ARG A 114 4.75 7.75 -3.04
CA ARG A 114 5.69 7.72 -1.93
C ARG A 114 5.35 6.57 -0.99
N TRP A 115 6.37 5.85 -0.59
CA TRP A 115 6.30 4.68 0.27
C TRP A 115 6.88 4.97 1.65
N ARG A 116 6.22 4.48 2.71
CA ARG A 116 6.72 4.48 4.08
C ARG A 116 6.34 3.19 4.79
N VAL A 117 7.23 2.72 5.66
CA VAL A 117 7.03 1.51 6.46
C VAL A 117 7.08 1.88 7.93
N TYR A 118 6.11 1.40 8.69
CA TYR A 118 6.02 1.59 10.13
C TYR A 118 5.94 0.24 10.86
N ASP A 119 6.47 0.20 12.06
CA ASP A 119 6.23 -0.92 12.98
C ASP A 119 4.82 -0.84 13.61
N ALA A 120 4.50 -1.81 14.48
CA ALA A 120 3.22 -1.89 15.17
C ALA A 120 2.92 -0.70 16.10
N ASN A 121 3.92 0.13 16.43
CA ASN A 121 3.81 1.32 17.28
C ASN A 121 3.90 2.63 16.48
N TRP A 122 3.74 2.57 15.15
CA TRP A 122 3.86 3.71 14.23
C TRP A 122 5.24 4.39 14.23
N LYS A 123 6.29 3.66 14.62
CA LYS A 123 7.66 4.12 14.44
C LYS A 123 8.09 3.82 13.01
N LEU A 124 8.61 4.83 12.31
CA LEU A 124 9.16 4.68 10.96
C LEU A 124 10.34 3.71 11.00
N VAL A 125 10.33 2.71 10.10
CA VAL A 125 11.37 1.68 9.96
C VAL A 125 11.75 1.50 8.50
N ASN A 126 12.92 0.90 8.25
CA ASN A 126 13.45 0.65 6.91
C ASN A 126 13.80 -0.83 6.69
N ASP A 127 13.08 -1.72 7.36
CA ASP A 127 13.33 -3.17 7.33
C ASP A 127 12.55 -3.90 6.22
N ILE A 128 11.65 -3.21 5.54
CA ILE A 128 11.06 -3.66 4.26
C ILE A 128 11.53 -2.72 3.17
N VAL A 129 12.20 -3.27 2.18
CA VAL A 129 12.74 -2.52 1.05
C VAL A 129 11.88 -2.79 -0.18
N LEU A 130 11.63 -1.74 -0.97
CA LEU A 130 11.02 -1.91 -2.29
C LEU A 130 11.87 -2.85 -3.14
N PRO A 131 11.24 -3.70 -3.96
CA PRO A 131 11.96 -4.53 -4.92
C PRO A 131 12.85 -3.67 -5.81
N ASN A 132 14.00 -4.22 -6.20
CA ASN A 132 14.86 -3.56 -7.17
C ASN A 132 14.26 -3.73 -8.57
N PHE A 133 13.92 -2.64 -9.22
CA PHE A 133 13.45 -2.59 -10.60
C PHE A 133 14.06 -1.39 -11.33
N SER A 134 14.21 -1.53 -12.64
CA SER A 134 14.61 -0.43 -13.53
C SER A 134 13.46 -0.10 -14.50
N ALA A 135 13.49 1.08 -15.10
CA ALA A 135 12.48 1.48 -16.10
C ALA A 135 12.34 0.45 -17.23
N GLU A 136 13.43 -0.19 -17.61
CA GLU A 136 13.47 -1.21 -18.67
C GLU A 136 12.60 -2.44 -18.39
N ASN A 137 12.36 -2.75 -17.10
CA ASN A 137 11.56 -3.91 -16.74
C ASN A 137 10.07 -3.77 -17.07
N PHE A 138 9.61 -2.54 -17.37
CA PHE A 138 8.21 -2.24 -17.67
C PHE A 138 7.89 -2.27 -19.15
N PHE A 139 8.91 -2.28 -20.05
CA PHE A 139 8.69 -2.26 -21.48
C PHE A 139 8.56 -3.67 -22.04
N VAL A 140 7.44 -3.92 -22.70
CA VAL A 140 7.17 -5.15 -23.45
C VAL A 140 6.84 -4.75 -24.91
N PRO A 141 7.59 -5.24 -25.90
CA PRO A 141 7.28 -4.96 -27.29
C PRO A 141 5.85 -5.42 -27.65
N ALA A 142 5.13 -4.60 -28.40
CA ALA A 142 3.83 -4.96 -28.96
C ALA A 142 3.96 -5.08 -30.50
N ASP A 143 3.27 -6.05 -31.09
CA ASP A 143 3.42 -6.41 -32.52
C ASP A 143 3.08 -5.27 -33.50
N ASP A 144 2.18 -4.38 -33.10
CA ASP A 144 1.73 -3.23 -33.87
C ASP A 144 2.48 -1.92 -33.55
N VAL A 145 3.54 -1.99 -32.77
CA VAL A 145 4.41 -0.86 -32.42
C VAL A 145 5.78 -1.01 -33.08
N ARG A 146 6.20 0.03 -33.80
CA ARG A 146 7.51 0.05 -34.44
C ARG A 146 8.62 0.14 -33.39
N SER A 147 9.69 -0.63 -33.61
CA SER A 147 10.85 -0.65 -32.66
C SER A 147 11.43 0.74 -32.41
N GLU A 148 11.46 1.62 -33.42
CA GLU A 148 11.92 3.00 -33.28
C GLU A 148 11.08 3.82 -32.28
N GLN A 149 9.76 3.61 -32.28
CA GLN A 149 8.86 4.31 -31.34
C GLN A 149 9.06 3.81 -29.91
N LEU A 150 9.26 2.50 -29.74
CA LEU A 150 9.55 1.91 -28.44
C LEU A 150 10.90 2.40 -27.89
N GLU A 151 11.95 2.44 -28.71
CA GLU A 151 13.27 2.94 -28.29
C GLU A 151 13.18 4.42 -27.89
N LYS A 152 12.45 5.24 -28.66
CA LYS A 152 12.21 6.64 -28.30
C LYS A 152 11.48 6.79 -26.95
N LEU A 153 10.50 5.91 -26.66
CA LEU A 153 9.82 5.91 -25.35
C LEU A 153 10.78 5.51 -24.22
N LYS A 154 11.66 4.52 -24.46
CA LYS A 154 12.69 4.11 -23.49
C LYS A 154 13.68 5.24 -23.18
N GLU A 155 14.11 6.00 -24.17
CA GLU A 155 14.99 7.16 -24.00
C GLU A 155 14.34 8.22 -23.09
N LEU A 156 13.01 8.34 -23.11
CA LEU A 156 12.26 9.26 -22.26
C LEU A 156 12.04 8.74 -20.82
N SER A 157 12.50 7.53 -20.50
CA SER A 157 12.31 6.96 -19.15
C SER A 157 12.93 7.78 -18.02
N ALA A 158 13.91 8.65 -18.31
CA ALA A 158 14.45 9.60 -17.35
C ALA A 158 13.40 10.62 -16.80
N TYR A 159 12.29 10.80 -17.52
CA TYR A 159 11.18 11.68 -17.12
C TYR A 159 10.00 10.90 -16.50
N SER A 160 10.16 9.60 -16.34
CA SER A 160 9.11 8.76 -15.77
C SER A 160 9.12 8.77 -14.24
N HIS A 161 7.97 8.42 -13.66
CA HIS A 161 7.80 8.19 -12.23
C HIS A 161 7.22 6.81 -11.99
N TYR A 162 7.38 6.30 -10.78
CA TYR A 162 6.76 5.05 -10.38
C TYR A 162 5.49 5.32 -9.58
N THR A 163 4.46 4.54 -9.87
CA THR A 163 3.27 4.46 -9.04
C THR A 163 3.21 3.11 -8.36
N LEU A 164 2.77 3.12 -7.12
CA LEU A 164 2.63 1.95 -6.26
C LEU A 164 1.16 1.82 -5.87
N SER A 165 0.65 0.61 -5.85
CA SER A 165 -0.67 0.29 -5.31
C SER A 165 -0.71 -1.15 -4.84
N TRP A 166 -1.67 -1.49 -3.98
CA TRP A 166 -1.93 -2.86 -3.62
C TRP A 166 -3.00 -3.45 -4.54
N GLU A 167 -2.77 -4.66 -5.03
CA GLU A 167 -3.82 -5.42 -5.71
C GLU A 167 -4.92 -5.82 -4.73
N ASP A 168 -6.09 -6.12 -5.26
CA ASP A 168 -7.21 -6.57 -4.45
C ASP A 168 -6.89 -7.88 -3.74
N GLU A 169 -7.06 -7.88 -2.42
CA GLU A 169 -6.86 -9.08 -1.62
C GLU A 169 -7.92 -10.12 -1.99
N ARG A 170 -7.47 -11.31 -2.38
CA ARG A 170 -8.28 -12.51 -2.36
C ARG A 170 -8.13 -13.17 -0.99
N GLU A 171 -9.21 -13.67 -0.44
CA GLU A 171 -9.20 -14.29 0.88
C GLU A 171 -8.13 -15.40 0.95
N GLY A 172 -7.24 -15.29 1.94
CA GLY A 172 -6.13 -16.23 2.13
C GLY A 172 -4.93 -16.05 1.20
N SER A 173 -4.94 -15.08 0.29
CA SER A 173 -3.79 -14.78 -0.56
C SER A 173 -2.80 -13.85 0.15
N ALA A 174 -1.51 -13.98 -0.21
CA ALA A 174 -0.50 -13.04 0.25
C ALA A 174 -0.68 -11.68 -0.48
N PRO A 175 -0.42 -10.54 0.20
CA PRO A 175 -0.50 -9.22 -0.41
C PRO A 175 0.41 -9.09 -1.64
N VAL A 176 -0.10 -8.45 -2.68
CA VAL A 176 0.62 -8.21 -3.93
C VAL A 176 0.76 -6.70 -4.15
N LEU A 177 2.00 -6.24 -4.24
CA LEU A 177 2.35 -4.88 -4.61
C LEU A 177 2.43 -4.79 -6.14
N LYS A 178 1.67 -3.87 -6.71
CA LYS A 178 1.76 -3.47 -8.10
C LYS A 178 2.62 -2.23 -8.22
N VAL A 179 3.58 -2.29 -9.13
CA VAL A 179 4.43 -1.16 -9.50
C VAL A 179 4.19 -0.85 -10.97
N ALA A 180 3.88 0.38 -11.31
CA ALA A 180 3.72 0.80 -12.67
C ALA A 180 4.62 2.01 -12.99
N LEU A 181 5.06 2.11 -14.25
CA LEU A 181 5.78 3.25 -14.76
C LEU A 181 4.78 4.24 -15.36
N SER A 182 4.92 5.51 -15.04
CA SER A 182 4.10 6.59 -15.58
C SER A 182 4.96 7.68 -16.21
N PHE A 183 4.43 8.30 -17.27
CA PHE A 183 5.04 9.43 -17.95
C PHE A 183 4.13 10.65 -17.85
N PRO A 184 4.67 11.88 -17.96
CA PRO A 184 3.85 13.01 -18.37
C PRO A 184 3.28 12.75 -19.77
N SER A 185 2.25 13.45 -20.18
CA SER A 185 1.77 13.32 -21.56
C SER A 185 2.89 13.67 -22.55
N LEU A 186 3.20 12.73 -23.43
CA LEU A 186 4.25 12.80 -24.44
C LEU A 186 3.69 13.17 -25.83
N GLY A 187 2.38 13.45 -25.88
CA GLY A 187 1.61 13.60 -27.10
C GLY A 187 1.01 12.28 -27.59
N LYS A 188 -0.09 12.38 -28.34
CA LYS A 188 -0.98 11.26 -28.66
C LYS A 188 -0.24 10.02 -29.16
N ASP A 189 0.70 10.17 -30.08
CA ASP A 189 1.37 9.01 -30.71
C ASP A 189 2.23 8.23 -29.70
N LEU A 190 2.97 8.92 -28.81
CA LEU A 190 3.77 8.25 -27.80
C LEU A 190 2.95 7.80 -26.58
N ASP A 191 1.86 8.48 -26.26
CA ASP A 191 0.91 8.05 -25.24
C ASP A 191 0.24 6.73 -25.65
N ASP A 192 -0.12 6.57 -26.94
CA ASP A 192 -0.64 5.32 -27.51
C ASP A 192 0.41 4.19 -27.44
N VAL A 193 1.67 4.48 -27.74
CA VAL A 193 2.79 3.52 -27.63
C VAL A 193 3.00 3.12 -26.15
N ALA A 194 2.99 4.06 -25.24
CA ALA A 194 3.11 3.81 -23.81
C ALA A 194 1.96 2.90 -23.32
N GLY A 195 0.72 3.18 -23.73
CA GLY A 195 -0.44 2.35 -23.38
C GLY A 195 -0.36 0.90 -23.84
N LYS A 196 0.39 0.61 -24.93
CA LYS A 196 0.57 -0.74 -25.48
C LYS A 196 1.80 -1.47 -24.94
N CYS A 197 2.87 -0.74 -24.66
CA CYS A 197 4.17 -1.30 -24.35
C CYS A 197 4.55 -1.24 -22.85
N LEU A 198 3.83 -0.49 -22.03
CA LEU A 198 4.08 -0.43 -20.59
C LEU A 198 3.22 -1.44 -19.86
N HIS A 199 3.88 -2.34 -19.15
CA HIS A 199 3.22 -3.33 -18.30
C HIS A 199 3.64 -3.17 -16.84
N PRO A 200 2.71 -3.24 -15.88
CA PRO A 200 3.06 -3.18 -14.47
C PRO A 200 3.83 -4.43 -14.05
N LEU A 201 4.63 -4.27 -13.01
CA LEU A 201 5.30 -5.37 -12.32
C LEU A 201 4.54 -5.70 -11.05
N PHE A 202 4.47 -6.97 -10.71
CA PHE A 202 3.81 -7.47 -9.52
C PHE A 202 4.79 -8.16 -8.61
N TYR A 203 4.66 -7.90 -7.31
CA TYR A 203 5.52 -8.46 -6.27
C TYR A 203 4.68 -8.99 -5.13
N LYS A 204 4.78 -10.29 -4.87
CA LYS A 204 4.08 -10.96 -3.80
C LYS A 204 4.88 -10.91 -2.51
N TRP A 205 4.24 -10.61 -1.39
CA TRP A 205 4.85 -10.65 -0.09
C TRP A 205 4.98 -12.08 0.43
N ASN A 206 6.18 -12.52 0.83
CA ASN A 206 6.43 -13.88 1.35
C ASN A 206 6.53 -13.96 2.89
N GLY A 207 6.30 -12.85 3.61
CA GLY A 207 6.44 -12.74 5.06
C GLY A 207 7.72 -12.02 5.51
N SER A 208 8.69 -11.80 4.60
CA SER A 208 9.96 -11.12 4.89
C SER A 208 10.43 -10.20 3.76
N ALA A 209 10.09 -10.50 2.52
CA ALA A 209 10.49 -9.76 1.33
C ALA A 209 9.45 -9.84 0.23
N PHE A 210 9.60 -9.00 -0.78
CA PHE A 210 8.82 -9.05 -2.01
C PHE A 210 9.51 -9.94 -3.06
N GLU A 211 8.77 -10.87 -3.61
CA GLU A 211 9.20 -11.73 -4.71
C GLU A 211 8.44 -11.38 -5.98
N LYS A 212 9.14 -11.32 -7.12
CA LYS A 212 8.51 -11.05 -8.41
C LYS A 212 7.44 -12.10 -8.70
N SER A 213 6.28 -11.64 -9.08
CA SER A 213 5.12 -12.46 -9.41
C SER A 213 4.64 -12.11 -10.81
N HIS A 214 3.80 -12.96 -11.41
CA HIS A 214 3.09 -12.64 -12.64
C HIS A 214 1.70 -12.12 -12.27
N ALA A 215 1.11 -11.29 -13.14
CA ALA A 215 -0.32 -10.95 -13.05
C ALA A 215 -1.13 -12.25 -13.20
N GLU A 216 -2.01 -12.53 -12.25
CA GLU A 216 -2.94 -13.65 -12.35
C GLU A 216 -4.24 -13.24 -13.05
#